data_f8859268a3a87391ea27edef2811112a
#
_entry.id   f8859268a3a87391ea27edef2811112a
#
_cell.length_a   1.000
_cell.length_b   1.000
_cell.length_c   1.000
_cell.angle_alpha   90.00
_cell.angle_beta   90.00
_cell.angle_gamma   90.00
#
_symmetry.space_group_name_H-M   'P 1'
#
loop_
_entity.id
_entity.type
_entity.pdbx_description
1 polymer ?
#
loop_
_entity_poly.entity_id
_entity_poly.type
_entity_poly.pdbx_seq_one_letter_code
_entity_poly.pdbx_strand_id
1 'polypeptide(L)'
;MNSVCVLVAGMPASGKSRMARELSARLGLPMLSKDDIKELLYDTVGFCSREEKVALGVGAMEAMYYAARQVLGQGSSVILENNF
;
A
#
# COMPACT_ATOMS: atom_id res chain seq x y z
N MET A 1 -21.87 4.77 -9.67
CA MET A 1 -20.49 5.15 -10.01
C MET A 1 -19.57 3.99 -9.69
N ASN A 2 -18.73 3.62 -10.65
CA ASN A 2 -17.87 2.43 -10.47
C ASN A 2 -16.59 2.79 -9.74
N SER A 3 -16.30 2.05 -8.67
CA SER A 3 -15.04 2.16 -7.96
C SER A 3 -13.97 1.33 -8.67
N VAL A 4 -12.75 1.84 -8.73
CA VAL A 4 -11.64 1.16 -9.40
C VAL A 4 -10.47 1.04 -8.43
N CYS A 5 -9.86 -0.13 -8.39
CA CYS A 5 -8.64 -0.37 -7.66
C CYS A 5 -7.51 -0.50 -8.68
N VAL A 6 -6.59 0.46 -8.68
CA VAL A 6 -5.45 0.45 -9.58
C VAL A 6 -4.26 -0.18 -8.88
N LEU A 7 -3.71 -1.25 -9.45
CA LEU A 7 -2.56 -1.94 -8.88
C LEU A 7 -1.28 -1.47 -9.59
N VAL A 8 -0.33 -0.96 -8.81
CA VAL A 8 1.00 -0.62 -9.30
C VAL A 8 1.97 -1.63 -8.72
N ALA A 9 2.50 -2.48 -9.58
CA ALA A 9 3.38 -3.59 -9.19
C ALA A 9 4.74 -3.46 -9.87
N GLY A 10 5.72 -4.13 -9.33
CA GLY A 10 7.05 -4.16 -9.90
C GLY A 10 8.12 -4.37 -8.85
N MET A 11 9.34 -4.57 -9.31
CA MET A 11 10.48 -4.76 -8.43
C MET A 11 10.85 -3.45 -7.75
N PRO A 12 11.43 -3.50 -6.53
CA PRO A 12 12.02 -2.32 -5.91
C PRO A 12 13.01 -1.66 -6.86
N ALA A 13 13.12 -0.36 -6.80
CA ALA A 13 14.00 0.44 -7.63
C ALA A 13 13.62 0.48 -9.12
N SER A 14 12.41 0.05 -9.48
CA SER A 14 11.91 0.14 -10.85
C SER A 14 11.13 1.42 -11.13
N GLY A 15 11.09 2.35 -10.15
CA GLY A 15 10.33 3.59 -10.29
C GLY A 15 8.85 3.45 -10.00
N LYS A 16 8.40 2.30 -9.47
CA LYS A 16 6.97 2.08 -9.25
C LYS A 16 6.36 3.03 -8.21
N SER A 17 7.10 3.36 -7.15
CA SER A 17 6.60 4.30 -6.14
C SER A 17 6.39 5.68 -6.73
N ARG A 18 7.33 6.13 -7.55
CA ARG A 18 7.24 7.41 -8.23
C ARG A 18 6.04 7.43 -9.18
N MET A 19 5.87 6.36 -9.95
CA MET A 19 4.74 6.24 -10.87
C MET A 19 3.41 6.26 -10.12
N ALA A 20 3.33 5.53 -9.01
CA ALA A 20 2.11 5.48 -8.21
C ALA A 20 1.76 6.85 -7.64
N ARG A 21 2.76 7.60 -7.16
CA ARG A 21 2.54 8.95 -6.65
C ARG A 21 2.08 9.90 -7.73
N GLU A 22 2.65 9.80 -8.93
CA GLU A 22 2.24 10.63 -10.05
C GLU A 22 0.80 10.32 -10.46
N LEU A 23 0.42 9.05 -10.51
CA LEU A 23 -0.95 8.65 -10.81
C LEU A 23 -1.91 9.18 -9.74
N SER A 24 -1.53 9.06 -8.47
CA SER A 24 -2.34 9.57 -7.36
C SER A 24 -2.61 11.06 -7.51
N ALA A 25 -1.56 11.83 -7.82
CA ALA A 25 -1.70 13.28 -7.99
C ALA A 25 -2.57 13.63 -9.18
N ARG A 26 -2.37 12.94 -10.30
CA ARG A 26 -3.11 13.24 -11.53
C ARG A 26 -4.57 12.85 -11.45
N LEU A 27 -4.87 11.72 -10.81
CA LEU A 27 -6.22 11.20 -10.73
C LEU A 27 -6.98 11.70 -9.50
N GLY A 28 -6.27 12.33 -8.56
CA GLY A 28 -6.88 12.77 -7.31
C GLY A 28 -7.34 11.61 -6.45
N LEU A 29 -6.62 10.49 -6.50
CA LEU A 29 -6.97 9.27 -5.76
C LEU A 29 -5.98 9.01 -4.63
N PRO A 30 -6.45 8.45 -3.50
CA PRO A 30 -5.53 8.02 -2.45
C PRO A 30 -4.65 6.87 -2.94
N MET A 31 -3.40 6.87 -2.47
CA MET A 31 -2.46 5.80 -2.75
C MET A 31 -2.09 5.12 -1.44
N LEU A 32 -2.14 3.80 -1.44
CA LEU A 32 -1.73 2.99 -0.30
C LEU A 32 -0.52 2.17 -0.72
N SER A 33 0.58 2.30 0.02
CA SER A 33 1.81 1.57 -0.26
C SER A 33 2.09 0.60 0.89
N LYS A 34 2.22 -0.68 0.57
CA LYS A 34 2.54 -1.70 1.57
C LYS A 34 3.90 -1.40 2.21
N ASP A 35 4.89 -0.97 1.42
CA ASP A 35 6.23 -0.69 1.96
C ASP A 35 6.21 0.50 2.92
N ASP A 36 5.44 1.54 2.63
CA ASP A 36 5.30 2.69 3.53
C ASP A 36 4.67 2.26 4.86
N ILE A 37 3.62 1.44 4.80
CA ILE A 37 2.96 0.93 6.01
C ILE A 37 3.93 0.04 6.78
N LYS A 38 4.67 -0.81 6.10
CA LYS A 38 5.64 -1.72 6.72
C LYS A 38 6.73 -0.93 7.45
N GLU A 39 7.28 0.10 6.82
CA GLU A 39 8.30 0.94 7.44
C GLU A 39 7.76 1.66 8.67
N LEU A 40 6.53 2.15 8.59
CA LEU A 40 5.88 2.78 9.72
C LEU A 40 5.76 1.81 10.89
N LEU A 41 5.40 0.55 10.63
CA LEU A 41 5.30 -0.47 11.67
C LEU A 41 6.67 -0.83 12.23
N TYR A 42 7.70 -0.90 11.40
CA TYR A 42 9.06 -1.17 11.87
C TYR A 42 9.53 -0.08 12.81
N ASP A 43 9.26 1.18 12.50
CA ASP A 43 9.68 2.32 13.31
C ASP A 43 8.87 2.45 14.60
N THR A 44 7.59 2.10 14.57
CA THR A 44 6.67 2.29 15.69
C THR A 44 6.66 1.10 16.64
N VAL A 45 6.56 -0.11 16.10
CA VAL A 45 6.46 -1.35 16.89
C VAL A 45 7.85 -1.96 17.11
N GLY A 46 8.66 -1.98 16.06
CA GLY A 46 9.96 -2.63 16.09
C GLY A 46 9.86 -4.15 16.01
N PHE A 47 11.01 -4.80 15.89
CA PHE A 47 11.09 -6.26 15.86
C PHE A 47 12.44 -6.69 16.39
N CYS A 48 12.48 -7.87 17.01
CA CYS A 48 13.70 -8.47 17.57
C CYS A 48 14.10 -9.77 16.85
N SER A 49 13.26 -10.26 15.97
CA SER A 49 13.51 -11.51 15.26
C SER A 49 13.03 -11.40 13.83
N ARG A 50 13.48 -12.34 12.99
CA ARG A 50 13.03 -12.41 11.60
C ARG A 50 11.53 -12.74 11.51
N GLU A 51 11.07 -13.61 12.41
CA GLU A 51 9.65 -13.99 12.45
C GLU A 51 8.78 -12.78 12.75
N GLU A 52 9.20 -11.92 13.68
CA GLU A 52 8.48 -10.70 14.00
C GLU A 52 8.48 -9.73 12.82
N LYS A 53 9.63 -9.62 12.14
CA LYS A 53 9.75 -8.76 10.96
C LYS A 53 8.78 -9.21 9.85
N VAL A 54 8.72 -10.53 9.59
CA VAL A 54 7.81 -11.08 8.60
C VAL A 54 6.35 -10.84 9.01
N ALA A 55 6.04 -11.02 10.30
CA ALA A 55 4.69 -10.79 10.80
C ALA A 55 4.25 -9.34 10.59
N LEU A 56 5.14 -8.37 10.79
CA LEU A 56 4.83 -6.97 10.53
C LEU A 56 4.57 -6.72 9.05
N GLY A 57 5.32 -7.40 8.17
CA GLY A 57 5.08 -7.31 6.74
C GLY A 57 3.70 -7.84 6.34
N VAL A 58 3.29 -8.96 6.92
CA VAL A 58 1.95 -9.52 6.71
C VAL A 58 0.90 -8.55 7.24
N GLY A 59 1.13 -7.99 8.42
CA GLY A 59 0.23 -6.99 9.00
C GLY A 59 0.07 -5.76 8.12
N ALA A 60 1.16 -5.30 7.51
CA ALA A 60 1.13 -4.16 6.59
C ALA A 60 0.27 -4.47 5.37
N MET A 61 0.38 -5.68 4.82
CA MET A 61 -0.44 -6.11 3.69
C MET A 61 -1.91 -6.13 4.05
N GLU A 62 -2.25 -6.71 5.20
CA GLU A 62 -3.64 -6.76 5.66
C GLU A 62 -4.20 -5.37 5.94
N ALA A 63 -3.40 -4.48 6.51
CA ALA A 63 -3.81 -3.10 6.76
C ALA A 63 -4.09 -2.37 5.45
N MET A 64 -3.24 -2.59 4.43
CA MET A 64 -3.44 -1.99 3.12
C MET A 64 -4.76 -2.44 2.50
N TYR A 65 -5.04 -3.74 2.54
CA TYR A 65 -6.28 -4.27 1.98
C TYR A 65 -7.50 -3.80 2.77
N TYR A 66 -7.38 -3.73 4.09
CA TYR A 66 -8.48 -3.20 4.91
C TYR A 66 -8.82 -1.76 4.51
N ALA A 67 -7.80 -0.91 4.40
CA ALA A 67 -8.00 0.49 4.02
C ALA A 67 -8.57 0.60 2.60
N ALA A 68 -8.09 -0.23 1.68
CA ALA A 68 -8.60 -0.26 0.31
C ALA A 68 -10.09 -0.59 0.27
N ARG A 69 -10.51 -1.59 1.06
CA ARG A 69 -11.92 -1.97 1.12
C ARG A 69 -12.79 -0.82 1.65
N GLN A 70 -12.29 -0.05 2.61
CA GLN A 70 -13.04 1.10 3.13
C GLN A 70 -13.23 2.16 2.06
N VAL A 71 -12.17 2.46 1.31
CA VAL A 71 -12.23 3.46 0.23
C VAL A 71 -13.20 3.01 -0.87
N LEU A 72 -13.07 1.77 -1.31
CA LEU A 72 -13.92 1.22 -2.37
C LEU A 72 -15.37 1.12 -1.93
N GLY A 73 -15.60 0.78 -0.66
CA GLY A 73 -16.95 0.67 -0.10
C GLY A 73 -17.71 1.98 -0.05
N GLN A 74 -16.98 3.11 -0.09
CA GLN A 74 -17.60 4.43 -0.14
C GLN A 74 -17.79 4.94 -1.57
N GLY A 75 -17.55 4.10 -2.56
CA GLY A 75 -17.69 4.49 -3.96
C GLY A 75 -16.50 5.24 -4.52
N SER A 76 -15.42 5.33 -3.77
CA SER A 76 -14.18 5.97 -4.23
C SER A 76 -13.22 4.94 -4.80
N SER A 77 -12.25 5.41 -5.58
CA SER A 77 -11.22 4.56 -6.15
C SER A 77 -9.91 4.72 -5.38
N VAL A 78 -9.02 3.75 -5.50
CA VAL A 78 -7.77 3.72 -4.74
C VAL A 78 -6.65 3.14 -5.59
N ILE A 79 -5.42 3.59 -5.33
CA ILE A 79 -4.22 3.05 -5.95
C ILE A 79 -3.48 2.24 -4.90
N LEU A 80 -3.13 0.98 -5.22
CA LEU A 80 -2.34 0.13 -4.35
C LEU A 80 -0.98 -0.11 -4.97
N GLU A 81 0.08 0.10 -4.20
CA GLU A 81 1.46 -0.11 -4.64
C GLU A 81 2.08 -1.22 -3.80
N ASN A 82 2.57 -2.27 -4.46
CA ASN A 82 3.19 -3.43 -3.83
C ASN A 82 3.90 -4.28 -4.87
N ASN A 83 4.67 -5.25 -4.41
CA ASN A 83 5.23 -6.31 -5.24
C ASN A 83 4.21 -7.46 -5.32
N PHE A 84 3.22 -7.27 -6.11
CA PHE A 84 2.16 -8.28 -6.26
C PHE A 84 2.63 -9.54 -6.99
#